data_4619ab70e6f63899b1330c928ee1c44c
#
_entry.id   4619ab70e6f63899b1330c928ee1c44c
#
_cell.length_a   1.000
_cell.length_b   1.000
_cell.length_c   1.000
_cell.angle_alpha   90.00
_cell.angle_beta   90.00
_cell.angle_gamma   90.00
#
_symmetry.space_group_name_H-M   'P 1'
#
loop_
_entity.id
_entity.type
_entity.pdbx_description
1 polymer ?
#
loop_
_entity_poly.entity_id
_entity_poly.type
_entity_poly.pdbx_seq_one_letter_code
_entity_poly.pdbx_strand_id
1 'polypeptide(L)'
;MQSITTKVRLMVAILSLNLIIIIMVDLWLNSSQKLDAKLINTAGKQRMLSQRTVLELHRLLIDKEGAYEQLQSARGEFDANFKQLSITTSEYEGFKNAQIEKTMMEVHANWNRMGGLIDRYLQGDHNLYDLETIYENGDRTLKLMDKAVSQYEAYMMEKRALAHRIQMLLAFISFGIILYMARITLKIQRNFETFLEHSRKISGVDNLDCKGNELDIACSHIEYFLHNVEEALQSATDAVEKSEAATATLMSSTPEAEALLEQSEDVMIQVSEELHQTSQRLKKLKNNLQKANEMRNAF
;
A
#
# COMPACT_ATOMS: atom_id res chain seq x y z
N MET A 1 5.06 17.59 -21.33
CA MET A 1 6.01 16.81 -20.50
C MET A 1 5.50 16.85 -19.05
N GLN A 2 5.17 15.70 -18.45
CA GLN A 2 4.81 15.70 -17.02
C GLN A 2 6.05 15.99 -16.18
N SER A 3 5.93 16.92 -15.23
CA SER A 3 6.99 17.27 -14.29
C SER A 3 7.49 16.02 -13.53
N ILE A 4 8.78 15.93 -13.26
CA ILE A 4 9.40 14.84 -12.47
C ILE A 4 8.69 14.70 -11.12
N THR A 5 8.37 15.83 -10.50
CA THR A 5 7.61 15.88 -9.25
C THR A 5 6.22 15.22 -9.34
N THR A 6 5.51 15.40 -10.44
CA THR A 6 4.21 14.76 -10.68
C THR A 6 4.35 13.24 -10.79
N LYS A 7 5.40 12.76 -11.50
CA LYS A 7 5.67 11.31 -11.61
C LYS A 7 6.03 10.69 -10.26
N VAL A 8 6.87 11.35 -9.47
CA VAL A 8 7.25 10.87 -8.13
C VAL A 8 6.03 10.84 -7.20
N ARG A 9 5.21 11.90 -7.17
CA ARG A 9 3.97 11.93 -6.37
C ARG A 9 3.01 10.82 -6.76
N LEU A 10 2.82 10.59 -8.06
CA LEU A 10 1.96 9.51 -8.55
C LEU A 10 2.46 8.14 -8.09
N MET A 11 3.77 7.89 -8.17
CA MET A 11 4.36 6.62 -7.73
C MET A 11 4.24 6.39 -6.23
N VAL A 12 4.49 7.42 -5.43
CA VAL A 12 4.29 7.35 -3.97
C VAL A 12 2.83 7.03 -3.67
N ALA A 13 1.88 7.67 -4.36
CA ALA A 13 0.45 7.39 -4.20
C ALA A 13 0.10 5.94 -4.57
N ILE A 14 0.63 5.42 -5.68
CA ILE A 14 0.42 4.03 -6.12
C ILE A 14 1.01 3.05 -5.09
N LEU A 15 2.21 3.33 -4.58
CA LEU A 15 2.87 2.48 -3.59
C LEU A 15 2.12 2.49 -2.25
N SER A 16 1.61 3.64 -1.81
CA SER A 16 0.77 3.78 -0.63
C SER A 16 -0.56 3.03 -0.80
N LEU A 17 -1.20 3.14 -1.96
CA LEU A 17 -2.42 2.41 -2.27
C LEU A 17 -2.18 0.89 -2.25
N ASN A 18 -1.08 0.43 -2.86
CA ASN A 18 -0.70 -0.99 -2.86
C ASN A 18 -0.48 -1.51 -1.43
N LEU A 19 0.19 -0.74 -0.57
CA LEU A 19 0.38 -1.08 0.84
C LEU A 19 -0.95 -1.20 1.59
N ILE A 20 -1.88 -0.25 1.36
CA ILE A 20 -3.21 -0.30 1.96
C ILE A 20 -3.95 -1.57 1.52
N ILE A 21 -3.87 -1.96 0.25
CA ILE A 21 -4.50 -3.18 -0.27
C ILE A 21 -3.90 -4.42 0.41
N ILE A 22 -2.57 -4.50 0.57
CA ILE A 22 -1.90 -5.60 1.28
C ILE A 22 -2.42 -5.71 2.71
N ILE A 23 -2.49 -4.60 3.44
CA ILE A 23 -3.00 -4.57 4.82
C ILE A 23 -4.47 -5.02 4.87
N MET A 24 -5.30 -4.55 3.94
CA MET A 24 -6.71 -4.96 3.87
C MET A 24 -6.86 -6.47 3.62
N VAL A 25 -6.06 -7.04 2.72
CA VAL A 25 -6.05 -8.48 2.44
C VAL A 25 -5.60 -9.26 3.68
N ASP A 26 -4.59 -8.79 4.40
CA ASP A 26 -4.11 -9.43 5.64
C ASP A 26 -5.17 -9.38 6.75
N LEU A 27 -5.82 -8.25 6.96
CA LEU A 27 -6.89 -8.11 7.96
C LEU A 27 -8.08 -9.02 7.63
N TRP A 28 -8.48 -9.05 6.36
CA TRP A 28 -9.55 -9.93 5.89
C TRP A 28 -9.19 -11.41 6.10
N LEU A 29 -7.98 -11.81 5.74
CA LEU A 29 -7.50 -13.19 5.91
C LEU A 29 -7.45 -13.58 7.39
N ASN A 30 -6.93 -12.71 8.26
CA ASN A 30 -6.84 -12.96 9.70
C ASN A 30 -8.24 -13.09 10.34
N SER A 31 -9.17 -12.21 9.98
CA SER A 31 -10.56 -12.29 10.44
C SER A 31 -11.22 -13.60 9.99
N SER A 32 -11.01 -13.98 8.73
CA SER A 32 -11.52 -15.23 8.18
C SER A 32 -10.94 -16.47 8.88
N GLN A 33 -9.64 -16.48 9.18
CA GLN A 33 -8.99 -17.61 9.86
C GLN A 33 -9.58 -17.92 11.25
N LYS A 34 -9.97 -16.89 12.00
CA LYS A 34 -10.62 -17.08 13.32
C LYS A 34 -11.96 -17.80 13.18
N LEU A 35 -12.74 -17.41 12.18
CA LEU A 35 -14.02 -18.05 11.91
C LEU A 35 -13.84 -19.49 11.41
N ASP A 36 -12.90 -19.68 10.50
CA ASP A 36 -12.52 -20.98 9.95
C ASP A 36 -12.11 -21.96 11.05
N ALA A 37 -11.26 -21.53 11.99
CA ALA A 37 -10.84 -22.35 13.13
C ALA A 37 -12.02 -22.71 14.04
N LYS A 38 -12.97 -21.79 14.27
CA LYS A 38 -14.18 -22.05 15.04
C LYS A 38 -15.06 -23.09 14.37
N LEU A 39 -15.23 -23.03 13.06
CA LEU A 39 -16.02 -24.01 12.29
C LEU A 39 -15.41 -25.41 12.37
N ILE A 40 -14.11 -25.56 12.13
CA ILE A 40 -13.41 -26.85 12.22
C ILE A 40 -13.54 -27.42 13.64
N ASN A 41 -13.32 -26.58 14.66
CA ASN A 41 -13.43 -27.03 16.05
C ASN A 41 -14.86 -27.48 16.41
N THR A 42 -15.89 -26.74 15.95
CA THR A 42 -17.29 -27.11 16.16
C THR A 42 -17.65 -28.39 15.40
N ALA A 43 -17.19 -28.55 14.17
CA ALA A 43 -17.38 -29.79 13.41
C ALA A 43 -16.65 -30.98 14.06
N GLY A 44 -15.45 -30.77 14.61
CA GLY A 44 -14.73 -31.77 15.38
C GLY A 44 -15.47 -32.18 16.67
N LYS A 45 -16.11 -31.21 17.38
CA LYS A 45 -16.98 -31.50 18.52
C LYS A 45 -18.19 -32.34 18.12
N GLN A 46 -18.81 -32.07 16.99
CA GLN A 46 -19.93 -32.86 16.48
C GLN A 46 -19.57 -34.33 16.29
N ARG A 47 -18.38 -34.58 15.73
CA ARG A 47 -17.84 -35.93 15.60
C ARG A 47 -17.73 -36.65 16.95
N MET A 48 -17.19 -35.98 17.95
CA MET A 48 -17.06 -36.51 19.31
C MET A 48 -18.45 -36.76 19.95
N LEU A 49 -19.40 -35.82 19.77
CA LEU A 49 -20.72 -35.90 20.35
C LEU A 49 -21.56 -37.02 19.74
N SER A 50 -21.43 -37.30 18.46
CA SER A 50 -22.08 -38.44 17.83
C SER A 50 -21.62 -39.76 18.42
N GLN A 51 -20.31 -39.93 18.68
CA GLN A 51 -19.78 -41.13 19.35
C GLN A 51 -20.17 -41.19 20.81
N ARG A 52 -20.15 -40.06 21.52
CA ARG A 52 -20.57 -40.00 22.91
C ARG A 52 -22.05 -40.41 23.07
N THR A 53 -22.91 -39.99 22.16
CA THR A 53 -24.33 -40.36 22.20
C THR A 53 -24.50 -41.90 22.11
N VAL A 54 -23.76 -42.55 21.22
CA VAL A 54 -23.78 -44.00 21.08
C VAL A 54 -23.22 -44.69 22.36
N LEU A 55 -22.12 -44.15 22.90
CA LEU A 55 -21.51 -44.65 24.11
C LEU A 55 -22.45 -44.54 25.33
N GLU A 56 -23.09 -43.37 25.51
CA GLU A 56 -23.99 -43.15 26.64
C GLU A 56 -25.27 -44.01 26.52
N LEU A 57 -25.77 -44.27 25.29
CA LEU A 57 -26.83 -45.24 25.05
C LEU A 57 -26.38 -46.64 25.49
N HIS A 58 -25.17 -47.05 25.12
CA HIS A 58 -24.63 -48.36 25.54
C HIS A 58 -24.50 -48.47 27.07
N ARG A 59 -24.06 -47.37 27.74
CA ARG A 59 -23.98 -47.31 29.20
C ARG A 59 -25.34 -47.37 29.86
N LEU A 60 -26.36 -46.79 29.24
CA LEU A 60 -27.74 -46.88 29.68
C LEU A 60 -28.28 -48.33 29.60
N LEU A 61 -27.92 -49.08 28.53
CA LEU A 61 -28.30 -50.48 28.40
C LEU A 61 -27.77 -51.43 29.48
N ILE A 62 -26.67 -51.04 30.13
CA ILE A 62 -26.07 -51.78 31.26
C ILE A 62 -26.36 -51.10 32.62
N ASP A 63 -27.44 -50.36 32.70
CA ASP A 63 -27.93 -49.66 33.90
C ASP A 63 -26.86 -48.80 34.60
N LYS A 64 -25.99 -48.12 33.86
CA LYS A 64 -24.97 -47.25 34.40
C LYS A 64 -25.59 -45.97 34.91
N GLU A 65 -25.38 -45.66 36.18
CA GLU A 65 -25.87 -44.43 36.81
C GLU A 65 -25.44 -43.16 36.04
N GLY A 66 -26.35 -42.21 35.82
CA GLY A 66 -26.13 -40.95 35.11
C GLY A 66 -26.03 -41.06 33.57
N ALA A 67 -26.18 -42.27 33.00
CA ALA A 67 -26.08 -42.46 31.56
C ALA A 67 -27.21 -41.75 30.78
N TYR A 68 -28.40 -41.69 31.35
CA TYR A 68 -29.54 -41.04 30.72
C TYR A 68 -29.31 -39.53 30.58
N GLU A 69 -28.90 -38.84 31.65
CA GLU A 69 -28.61 -37.43 31.68
C GLU A 69 -27.46 -37.08 30.72
N GLN A 70 -26.43 -37.94 30.66
CA GLN A 70 -25.28 -37.78 29.76
C GLN A 70 -25.70 -37.98 28.30
N LEU A 71 -26.58 -38.93 28.01
CA LEU A 71 -27.14 -39.13 26.66
C LEU A 71 -27.93 -37.91 26.19
N GLN A 72 -28.83 -37.40 27.03
CA GLN A 72 -29.62 -36.20 26.72
C GLN A 72 -28.73 -34.96 26.52
N SER A 73 -27.72 -34.79 27.40
CA SER A 73 -26.75 -33.71 27.30
C SER A 73 -25.95 -33.79 25.97
N ALA A 74 -25.46 -34.97 25.60
CA ALA A 74 -24.69 -35.15 24.37
C ALA A 74 -25.53 -34.87 23.11
N ARG A 75 -26.79 -35.30 23.08
CA ARG A 75 -27.75 -35.06 22.01
C ARG A 75 -28.08 -33.57 21.90
N GLY A 76 -28.43 -32.91 23.02
CA GLY A 76 -28.75 -31.50 23.03
C GLY A 76 -27.58 -30.61 22.62
N GLU A 77 -26.36 -30.96 23.01
CA GLU A 77 -25.14 -30.24 22.61
C GLU A 77 -24.86 -30.47 21.08
N PHE A 78 -25.10 -31.67 20.58
CA PHE A 78 -24.99 -31.93 19.15
C PHE A 78 -25.97 -31.05 18.35
N ASP A 79 -27.24 -31.02 18.73
CA ASP A 79 -28.26 -30.25 18.01
C ASP A 79 -27.97 -28.74 18.07
N ALA A 80 -27.56 -28.22 19.24
CA ALA A 80 -27.16 -26.81 19.37
C ALA A 80 -25.97 -26.45 18.51
N ASN A 81 -24.92 -27.25 18.52
CA ASN A 81 -23.73 -27.03 17.71
C ASN A 81 -24.03 -27.22 16.22
N PHE A 82 -24.90 -28.19 15.82
CA PHE A 82 -25.30 -28.37 14.44
C PHE A 82 -26.05 -27.15 13.92
N LYS A 83 -26.99 -26.62 14.70
CA LYS A 83 -27.68 -25.38 14.37
C LYS A 83 -26.71 -24.23 14.18
N GLN A 84 -25.70 -24.09 15.06
CA GLN A 84 -24.69 -23.05 14.94
C GLN A 84 -23.87 -23.22 13.65
N LEU A 85 -23.47 -24.44 13.28
CA LEU A 85 -22.75 -24.73 12.04
C LEU A 85 -23.59 -24.35 10.80
N SER A 86 -24.88 -24.73 10.79
CA SER A 86 -25.78 -24.45 9.67
C SER A 86 -26.02 -22.96 9.47
N ILE A 87 -26.21 -22.19 10.56
CA ILE A 87 -26.37 -20.73 10.49
C ILE A 87 -25.06 -20.09 10.00
N THR A 88 -23.94 -20.45 10.57
CA THR A 88 -22.64 -19.89 10.23
C THR A 88 -22.26 -20.15 8.77
N THR A 89 -22.62 -21.32 8.22
CA THR A 89 -22.39 -21.65 6.81
C THR A 89 -23.34 -20.94 5.84
N SER A 90 -24.57 -20.64 6.27
CA SER A 90 -25.55 -19.94 5.42
C SER A 90 -25.36 -18.42 5.38
N GLU A 91 -24.92 -17.81 6.45
CA GLU A 91 -24.72 -16.35 6.58
C GLU A 91 -23.44 -15.87 5.91
N TYR A 92 -22.45 -16.73 5.72
CA TYR A 92 -21.17 -16.38 5.14
C TYR A 92 -21.17 -16.70 3.64
N GLU A 93 -21.38 -15.69 2.79
CA GLU A 93 -21.39 -15.85 1.32
C GLU A 93 -20.13 -16.53 0.74
N GLY A 94 -18.99 -16.47 1.47
CA GLY A 94 -17.75 -17.13 1.11
C GLY A 94 -17.73 -18.65 1.34
N PHE A 95 -18.73 -19.22 2.03
CA PHE A 95 -18.77 -20.65 2.40
C PHE A 95 -19.79 -21.48 1.63
N LYS A 96 -20.39 -20.97 0.57
CA LYS A 96 -21.31 -21.72 -0.29
C LYS A 96 -20.55 -22.79 -1.12
N ASN A 97 -19.99 -23.79 -0.43
CA ASN A 97 -19.52 -24.98 -1.08
C ASN A 97 -20.66 -26.01 -1.08
N ALA A 98 -21.26 -26.22 -2.25
CA ALA A 98 -22.40 -27.14 -2.41
C ALA A 98 -22.10 -28.58 -1.94
N GLN A 99 -20.82 -28.98 -1.94
CA GLN A 99 -20.40 -30.30 -1.50
C GLN A 99 -20.42 -30.42 0.05
N ILE A 100 -20.00 -29.36 0.77
CA ILE A 100 -20.08 -29.32 2.23
C ILE A 100 -21.54 -29.27 2.67
N GLU A 101 -22.34 -28.41 2.04
CA GLU A 101 -23.78 -28.29 2.31
C GLU A 101 -24.50 -29.64 2.16
N LYS A 102 -24.25 -30.35 1.04
CA LYS A 102 -24.80 -31.70 0.80
C LYS A 102 -24.40 -32.66 1.91
N THR A 103 -23.12 -32.70 2.30
CA THR A 103 -22.64 -33.59 3.36
C THR A 103 -23.29 -33.25 4.70
N MET A 104 -23.47 -31.98 5.02
CA MET A 104 -24.14 -31.55 6.26
C MET A 104 -25.63 -31.90 6.26
N MET A 105 -26.32 -31.85 5.10
CA MET A 105 -27.72 -32.33 4.99
C MET A 105 -27.79 -33.83 5.24
N GLU A 106 -26.84 -34.61 4.73
CA GLU A 106 -26.77 -36.07 4.97
C GLU A 106 -26.51 -36.37 6.44
N VAL A 107 -25.65 -35.58 7.12
CA VAL A 107 -25.43 -35.69 8.58
C VAL A 107 -26.73 -35.44 9.32
N HIS A 108 -27.45 -34.36 9.00
CA HIS A 108 -28.68 -33.99 9.67
C HIS A 108 -29.77 -35.05 9.50
N ALA A 109 -29.96 -35.55 8.29
CA ALA A 109 -30.94 -36.62 8.01
C ALA A 109 -30.63 -37.90 8.78
N ASN A 110 -29.34 -38.28 8.82
CA ASN A 110 -28.91 -39.50 9.52
C ASN A 110 -29.02 -39.34 11.05
N TRP A 111 -28.64 -38.17 11.59
CA TRP A 111 -28.76 -37.83 13.00
C TRP A 111 -30.22 -37.85 13.48
N ASN A 112 -31.14 -37.23 12.74
CA ASN A 112 -32.56 -37.23 13.06
C ASN A 112 -33.17 -38.63 13.06
N ARG A 113 -32.76 -39.50 12.10
CA ARG A 113 -33.17 -40.90 12.07
C ARG A 113 -32.70 -41.62 13.34
N MET A 114 -31.41 -41.48 13.68
CA MET A 114 -30.84 -42.08 14.91
C MET A 114 -31.55 -41.58 16.15
N GLY A 115 -31.81 -40.27 16.27
CA GLY A 115 -32.53 -39.65 17.36
C GLY A 115 -33.93 -40.25 17.54
N GLY A 116 -34.70 -40.39 16.48
CA GLY A 116 -36.03 -41.02 16.51
C GLY A 116 -36.03 -42.47 16.95
N LEU A 117 -34.97 -43.22 16.58
CA LEU A 117 -34.80 -44.59 17.04
C LEU A 117 -34.46 -44.65 18.54
N ILE A 118 -33.57 -43.76 19.03
CA ILE A 118 -33.23 -43.64 20.43
C ILE A 118 -34.48 -43.29 21.26
N ASP A 119 -35.30 -42.33 20.79
CA ASP A 119 -36.50 -41.91 21.49
C ASP A 119 -37.53 -43.07 21.60
N ARG A 120 -37.71 -43.86 20.58
CA ARG A 120 -38.55 -45.07 20.61
C ARG A 120 -38.02 -46.08 21.61
N TYR A 121 -36.72 -46.35 21.59
CA TYR A 121 -36.07 -47.23 22.53
C TYR A 121 -36.29 -46.79 24.00
N LEU A 122 -36.15 -45.52 24.27
CA LEU A 122 -36.36 -44.92 25.61
C LEU A 122 -37.85 -44.99 26.08
N GLN A 123 -38.80 -45.05 25.14
CA GLN A 123 -40.22 -45.20 25.41
C GLN A 123 -40.65 -46.65 25.69
N GLY A 124 -39.71 -47.61 25.65
CA GLY A 124 -39.96 -49.00 25.99
C GLY A 124 -40.09 -49.94 24.80
N ASP A 125 -39.87 -49.49 23.58
CA ASP A 125 -39.78 -50.32 22.41
C ASP A 125 -38.36 -50.85 22.27
N HIS A 126 -38.01 -51.90 23.04
CA HIS A 126 -36.66 -52.47 23.13
C HIS A 126 -36.39 -53.47 21.98
N ASN A 127 -36.56 -53.01 20.75
CA ASN A 127 -36.30 -53.84 19.57
C ASN A 127 -34.77 -53.88 19.29
N LEU A 128 -34.22 -55.12 19.26
CA LEU A 128 -32.80 -55.35 18.96
C LEU A 128 -32.39 -54.83 17.56
N TYR A 129 -33.30 -54.88 16.60
CA TYR A 129 -33.05 -54.34 15.24
C TYR A 129 -32.91 -52.83 15.26
N ASP A 130 -33.70 -52.11 16.08
CA ASP A 130 -33.56 -50.65 16.22
C ASP A 130 -32.22 -50.30 16.89
N LEU A 131 -31.76 -51.10 17.85
CA LEU A 131 -30.47 -50.91 18.52
C LEU A 131 -29.30 -51.06 17.50
N GLU A 132 -29.30 -52.13 16.68
CA GLU A 132 -28.30 -52.33 15.64
C GLU A 132 -28.29 -51.14 14.64
N THR A 133 -29.49 -50.69 14.23
CA THR A 133 -29.66 -49.57 13.31
C THR A 133 -29.17 -48.26 13.95
N ILE A 134 -29.31 -48.05 15.29
CA ILE A 134 -28.76 -46.88 16.00
C ILE A 134 -27.23 -46.88 15.94
N TYR A 135 -26.58 -48.04 16.17
CA TYR A 135 -25.12 -48.14 16.07
C TYR A 135 -24.63 -47.90 14.66
N GLU A 136 -25.27 -48.43 13.63
CA GLU A 136 -24.92 -48.18 12.22
C GLU A 136 -25.08 -46.71 11.85
N ASN A 137 -26.17 -46.05 12.31
CA ASN A 137 -26.37 -44.62 12.08
C ASN A 137 -25.35 -43.77 12.84
N GLY A 138 -24.94 -44.22 14.03
CA GLY A 138 -23.87 -43.56 14.81
C GLY A 138 -22.54 -43.58 14.05
N ASP A 139 -22.15 -44.76 13.54
CA ASP A 139 -20.91 -44.90 12.73
C ASP A 139 -21.00 -44.12 11.42
N ARG A 140 -22.19 -44.15 10.77
CA ARG A 140 -22.42 -43.34 9.56
C ARG A 140 -22.34 -41.84 9.82
N THR A 141 -22.93 -41.36 10.95
CA THR A 141 -22.82 -39.93 11.37
C THR A 141 -21.36 -39.56 11.57
N LEU A 142 -20.58 -40.41 12.23
CA LEU A 142 -19.14 -40.18 12.44
C LEU A 142 -18.43 -40.05 11.09
N LYS A 143 -18.60 -40.99 10.16
CA LYS A 143 -17.96 -40.95 8.85
C LYS A 143 -18.38 -39.72 8.02
N LEU A 144 -19.64 -39.31 8.10
CA LEU A 144 -20.13 -38.13 7.42
C LEU A 144 -19.53 -36.84 8.05
N MET A 145 -19.38 -36.80 9.37
CA MET A 145 -18.73 -35.69 10.05
C MET A 145 -17.23 -35.61 9.74
N ASP A 146 -16.52 -36.75 9.67
CA ASP A 146 -15.12 -36.81 9.23
C ASP A 146 -14.98 -36.28 7.79
N LYS A 147 -15.89 -36.66 6.91
CA LYS A 147 -15.92 -36.15 5.55
C LYS A 147 -16.18 -34.65 5.51
N ALA A 148 -17.12 -34.14 6.32
CA ALA A 148 -17.41 -32.72 6.40
C ALA A 148 -16.19 -31.93 6.90
N VAL A 149 -15.53 -32.38 7.97
CA VAL A 149 -14.30 -31.76 8.49
C VAL A 149 -13.21 -31.70 7.41
N SER A 150 -12.95 -32.82 6.73
CA SER A 150 -11.96 -32.87 5.63
C SER A 150 -12.31 -31.91 4.48
N GLN A 151 -13.60 -31.78 4.14
CA GLN A 151 -14.06 -30.83 3.11
C GLN A 151 -13.88 -29.38 3.55
N TYR A 152 -14.15 -29.06 4.83
CA TYR A 152 -13.87 -27.73 5.40
C TYR A 152 -12.38 -27.42 5.35
N GLU A 153 -11.52 -28.34 5.79
CA GLU A 153 -10.07 -28.16 5.75
C GLU A 153 -9.55 -27.92 4.34
N ALA A 154 -10.00 -28.74 3.36
CA ALA A 154 -9.61 -28.57 1.95
C ALA A 154 -10.03 -27.20 1.41
N TYR A 155 -11.26 -26.78 1.65
CA TYR A 155 -11.76 -25.47 1.24
C TYR A 155 -10.95 -24.32 1.83
N MET A 156 -10.60 -24.42 3.11
CA MET A 156 -9.78 -23.41 3.78
C MET A 156 -8.35 -23.36 3.26
N MET A 157 -7.77 -24.52 2.92
CA MET A 157 -6.46 -24.59 2.27
C MET A 157 -6.46 -23.89 0.91
N GLU A 158 -7.47 -24.12 0.08
CA GLU A 158 -7.61 -23.43 -1.22
C GLU A 158 -7.73 -21.92 -1.05
N LYS A 159 -8.55 -21.48 -0.13
CA LYS A 159 -8.74 -20.06 0.18
C LYS A 159 -7.43 -19.39 0.64
N ARG A 160 -6.67 -20.05 1.53
CA ARG A 160 -5.35 -19.58 1.97
C ARG A 160 -4.35 -19.55 0.81
N ALA A 161 -4.32 -20.58 -0.03
CA ALA A 161 -3.45 -20.63 -1.19
C ALA A 161 -3.75 -19.51 -2.19
N LEU A 162 -5.04 -19.19 -2.41
CA LEU A 162 -5.44 -18.06 -3.26
C LEU A 162 -4.99 -16.72 -2.67
N ALA A 163 -5.24 -16.49 -1.37
CA ALA A 163 -4.82 -15.28 -0.69
C ALA A 163 -3.30 -15.09 -0.75
N HIS A 164 -2.54 -16.17 -0.51
CA HIS A 164 -1.08 -16.14 -0.60
C HIS A 164 -0.58 -15.80 -2.03
N ARG A 165 -1.22 -16.36 -3.07
CA ARG A 165 -0.89 -15.99 -4.47
C ARG A 165 -1.14 -14.51 -4.74
N ILE A 166 -2.25 -13.96 -4.25
CA ILE A 166 -2.56 -12.53 -4.38
C ILE A 166 -1.51 -11.68 -3.67
N GLN A 167 -1.13 -12.04 -2.43
CA GLN A 167 -0.08 -11.33 -1.66
C GLN A 167 1.26 -11.36 -2.38
N MET A 168 1.68 -12.51 -2.92
CA MET A 168 2.91 -12.63 -3.68
C MET A 168 2.90 -11.75 -4.93
N LEU A 169 1.79 -11.71 -5.66
CA LEU A 169 1.63 -10.85 -6.84
C LEU A 169 1.74 -9.36 -6.46
N LEU A 170 1.07 -8.94 -5.38
CA LEU A 170 1.16 -7.57 -4.87
C LEU A 170 2.59 -7.22 -4.42
N ALA A 171 3.30 -8.16 -3.78
CA ALA A 171 4.69 -7.97 -3.38
C ALA A 171 5.62 -7.79 -4.60
N PHE A 172 5.43 -8.57 -5.67
CA PHE A 172 6.19 -8.39 -6.92
C PHE A 172 5.92 -7.04 -7.58
N ILE A 173 4.66 -6.59 -7.59
CA ILE A 173 4.29 -5.25 -8.10
C ILE A 173 4.99 -4.16 -7.27
N SER A 174 4.95 -4.26 -5.93
CA SER A 174 5.63 -3.32 -5.03
C SER A 174 7.13 -3.27 -5.31
N PHE A 175 7.77 -4.43 -5.46
CA PHE A 175 9.20 -4.51 -5.77
C PHE A 175 9.53 -3.85 -7.12
N GLY A 176 8.72 -4.09 -8.15
CA GLY A 176 8.85 -3.44 -9.44
C GLY A 176 8.76 -1.91 -9.36
N ILE A 177 7.82 -1.39 -8.57
CA ILE A 177 7.65 0.05 -8.34
C ILE A 177 8.88 0.62 -7.63
N ILE A 178 9.40 -0.07 -6.60
CA ILE A 178 10.60 0.36 -5.86
C ILE A 178 11.82 0.42 -6.78
N LEU A 179 12.04 -0.59 -7.63
CA LEU A 179 13.14 -0.60 -8.60
C LEU A 179 13.02 0.55 -9.61
N TYR A 180 11.80 0.83 -10.06
CA TYR A 180 11.55 1.94 -10.98
C TYR A 180 11.79 3.29 -10.31
N MET A 181 11.38 3.47 -9.04
CA MET A 181 11.69 4.65 -8.23
C MET A 181 13.19 4.85 -8.05
N ALA A 182 13.92 3.79 -7.70
CA ALA A 182 15.39 3.84 -7.57
C ALA A 182 16.04 4.31 -8.88
N ARG A 183 15.57 3.81 -10.02
CA ARG A 183 16.08 4.22 -11.34
C ARG A 183 15.82 5.70 -11.65
N ILE A 184 14.67 6.22 -11.27
CA ILE A 184 14.36 7.66 -11.43
C ILE A 184 15.23 8.50 -10.52
N THR A 185 15.41 8.10 -9.26
CA THR A 185 16.25 8.81 -8.30
C THR A 185 17.70 8.89 -8.79
N LEU A 186 18.27 7.78 -9.26
CA LEU A 186 19.61 7.76 -9.83
C LEU A 186 19.72 8.66 -11.09
N LYS A 187 18.68 8.73 -11.91
CA LYS A 187 18.66 9.63 -13.07
C LYS A 187 18.62 11.10 -12.65
N ILE A 188 17.82 11.44 -11.64
CA ILE A 188 17.76 12.79 -11.08
C ILE A 188 19.11 13.18 -10.51
N GLN A 189 19.74 12.31 -9.73
CA GLN A 189 21.04 12.53 -9.13
C GLN A 189 22.10 12.82 -10.21
N ARG A 190 22.21 12.01 -11.25
CA ARG A 190 23.16 12.23 -12.37
C ARG A 190 22.91 13.55 -13.10
N ASN A 191 21.65 13.89 -13.35
CA ASN A 191 21.33 15.17 -13.99
C ASN A 191 21.69 16.36 -13.11
N PHE A 192 21.55 16.20 -11.80
CA PHE A 192 21.90 17.22 -10.82
C PHE A 192 23.42 17.39 -10.71
N GLU A 193 24.18 16.29 -10.67
CA GLU A 193 25.65 16.32 -10.72
C GLU A 193 26.15 17.05 -11.99
N THR A 194 25.55 16.75 -13.14
CA THR A 194 25.87 17.42 -14.40
C THR A 194 25.54 18.91 -14.34
N PHE A 195 24.41 19.27 -13.73
CA PHE A 195 24.03 20.68 -13.54
C PHE A 195 25.03 21.41 -12.64
N LEU A 196 25.44 20.80 -11.52
CA LEU A 196 26.46 21.36 -10.62
C LEU A 196 27.79 21.56 -11.34
N GLU A 197 28.23 20.59 -12.14
CA GLU A 197 29.47 20.69 -12.92
C GLU A 197 29.42 21.84 -13.94
N HIS A 198 28.30 22.03 -14.63
CA HIS A 198 28.11 23.15 -15.55
C HIS A 198 28.05 24.48 -14.81
N SER A 199 27.35 24.56 -13.70
CA SER A 199 27.28 25.76 -12.86
C SER A 199 28.66 26.15 -12.34
N ARG A 200 29.48 25.19 -11.93
CA ARG A 200 30.86 25.39 -11.48
C ARG A 200 31.75 25.94 -12.59
N LYS A 201 31.63 25.42 -13.83
CA LYS A 201 32.38 25.92 -14.99
C LYS A 201 31.99 27.36 -15.35
N ILE A 202 30.73 27.73 -15.19
CA ILE A 202 30.24 29.07 -15.51
C ILE A 202 30.64 30.08 -14.43
N SER A 203 30.62 29.69 -13.15
CA SER A 203 30.97 30.57 -12.01
C SER A 203 32.48 30.81 -11.90
N GLY A 204 33.34 30.01 -12.53
CA GLY A 204 34.79 30.17 -12.50
C GLY A 204 35.42 29.90 -11.11
N VAL A 205 34.67 29.36 -10.18
CA VAL A 205 35.12 29.08 -8.80
C VAL A 205 35.42 27.61 -8.62
N ASP A 206 36.71 27.30 -8.50
CA ASP A 206 37.18 25.93 -8.36
C ASP A 206 37.01 25.33 -6.95
N ASN A 207 36.86 26.17 -5.90
CA ASN A 207 36.76 25.70 -4.52
C ASN A 207 35.85 26.60 -3.69
N LEU A 208 34.55 26.40 -3.73
CA LEU A 208 33.65 26.82 -2.67
C LEU A 208 33.56 25.66 -1.64
N ASP A 209 34.10 25.90 -0.45
CA ASP A 209 34.06 24.96 0.67
C ASP A 209 32.63 24.98 1.28
N CYS A 210 31.67 24.51 0.49
CA CYS A 210 30.26 24.50 0.89
C CYS A 210 30.00 23.27 1.75
N LYS A 211 29.93 23.45 3.05
CA LYS A 211 29.40 22.49 4.02
C LYS A 211 27.87 22.53 3.99
N GLY A 212 27.28 21.88 2.99
CA GLY A 212 25.84 21.79 2.86
C GLY A 212 25.41 20.65 1.96
N ASN A 213 24.09 20.45 1.81
CA ASN A 213 23.58 19.48 0.83
C ASN A 213 23.78 20.03 -0.60
N GLU A 214 23.61 19.19 -1.62
CA GLU A 214 23.82 19.51 -3.03
C GLU A 214 23.00 20.74 -3.51
N LEU A 215 21.90 21.05 -2.85
CA LEU A 215 21.05 22.21 -3.14
C LEU A 215 21.69 23.51 -2.63
N ASP A 216 22.35 23.46 -1.49
CA ASP A 216 23.05 24.60 -0.88
C ASP A 216 24.26 24.98 -1.75
N ILE A 217 24.97 23.98 -2.28
CA ILE A 217 26.08 24.16 -3.21
C ILE A 217 25.58 24.81 -4.50
N ALA A 218 24.45 24.35 -5.08
CA ALA A 218 23.86 24.94 -6.27
C ALA A 218 23.43 26.40 -6.04
N CYS A 219 22.81 26.71 -4.93
CA CYS A 219 22.42 28.09 -4.56
C CYS A 219 23.62 29.01 -4.41
N SER A 220 24.68 28.56 -3.75
CA SER A 220 25.92 29.33 -3.59
C SER A 220 26.60 29.67 -4.92
N HIS A 221 26.62 28.68 -5.85
CA HIS A 221 27.15 28.89 -7.19
C HIS A 221 26.33 29.91 -8.00
N ILE A 222 25.00 29.87 -7.87
CA ILE A 222 24.10 30.81 -8.54
C ILE A 222 24.24 32.19 -7.94
N GLU A 223 24.34 32.35 -6.63
CA GLU A 223 24.56 33.61 -5.94
C GLU A 223 25.89 34.25 -6.35
N TYR A 224 26.97 33.47 -6.41
CA TYR A 224 28.27 33.93 -6.87
C TYR A 224 28.24 34.35 -8.37
N PHE A 225 27.60 33.58 -9.21
CA PHE A 225 27.43 33.94 -10.63
C PHE A 225 26.65 35.24 -10.80
N LEU A 226 25.56 35.44 -10.04
CA LEU A 226 24.78 36.66 -10.07
C LEU A 226 25.60 37.88 -9.60
N HIS A 227 26.45 37.70 -8.57
CA HIS A 227 27.33 38.74 -8.10
C HIS A 227 28.36 39.16 -9.16
N ASN A 228 29.01 38.18 -9.82
CA ASN A 228 29.96 38.45 -10.90
C ASN A 228 29.30 39.16 -12.10
N VAL A 229 28.06 38.77 -12.46
CA VAL A 229 27.29 39.42 -13.52
C VAL A 229 26.89 40.86 -13.11
N GLU A 230 26.52 41.07 -11.84
CA GLU A 230 26.19 42.40 -11.30
C GLU A 230 27.42 43.31 -11.36
N GLU A 231 28.61 42.82 -10.99
CA GLU A 231 29.90 43.55 -11.08
C GLU A 231 30.32 43.87 -12.53
N ALA A 232 30.15 42.89 -13.43
CA ALA A 232 30.43 43.09 -14.84
C ALA A 232 29.48 44.11 -15.49
N LEU A 233 28.20 44.09 -15.12
CA LEU A 233 27.23 45.11 -15.56
C LEU A 233 27.55 46.51 -15.03
N GLN A 234 27.94 46.61 -13.76
CA GLN A 234 28.36 47.85 -13.19
C GLN A 234 29.58 48.41 -13.93
N SER A 235 30.58 47.56 -14.19
CA SER A 235 31.79 47.95 -14.93
C SER A 235 31.47 48.40 -16.38
N ALA A 236 30.49 47.69 -17.03
CA ALA A 236 30.04 48.06 -18.39
C ALA A 236 29.29 49.43 -18.35
N THR A 237 28.47 49.66 -17.34
CA THR A 237 27.75 50.92 -17.16
C THR A 237 28.75 52.10 -16.96
N ASP A 238 29.75 51.88 -16.11
CA ASP A 238 30.83 52.89 -15.89
C ASP A 238 31.64 53.14 -17.16
N ALA A 239 31.86 52.10 -17.99
CA ALA A 239 32.55 52.25 -19.26
C ALA A 239 31.72 53.06 -20.27
N VAL A 240 30.40 52.84 -20.33
CA VAL A 240 29.47 53.63 -21.16
C VAL A 240 29.46 55.09 -20.73
N GLU A 241 29.34 55.37 -19.41
CA GLU A 241 29.34 56.71 -18.89
C GLU A 241 30.65 57.46 -19.21
N LYS A 242 31.80 56.80 -19.08
CA LYS A 242 33.11 57.34 -19.50
C LYS A 242 33.19 57.59 -21.00
N SER A 243 32.60 56.69 -21.82
CA SER A 243 32.55 56.85 -23.24
C SER A 243 31.66 58.01 -23.68
N GLU A 244 30.51 58.18 -22.99
CA GLU A 244 29.63 59.36 -23.19
C GLU A 244 30.36 60.69 -22.85
N ALA A 245 31.06 60.72 -21.74
CA ALA A 245 31.86 61.92 -21.34
C ALA A 245 32.98 62.22 -22.35
N ALA A 246 33.68 61.19 -22.84
CA ALA A 246 34.71 61.33 -23.88
C ALA A 246 34.13 61.83 -25.21
N THR A 247 32.95 61.32 -25.57
CA THR A 247 32.22 61.74 -26.78
C THR A 247 31.79 63.20 -26.69
N ALA A 248 31.23 63.63 -25.55
CA ALA A 248 30.88 65.05 -25.31
C ALA A 248 32.09 66.00 -25.40
N THR A 249 33.25 65.51 -24.93
CA THR A 249 34.52 66.28 -25.02
C THR A 249 34.99 66.38 -26.47
N LEU A 250 34.87 65.35 -27.27
CA LEU A 250 35.20 65.34 -28.71
C LEU A 250 34.24 66.22 -29.51
N MET A 251 32.96 66.22 -29.21
CA MET A 251 31.95 67.09 -29.84
C MET A 251 32.28 68.60 -29.67
N SER A 252 32.86 68.97 -28.55
CA SER A 252 33.25 70.36 -28.31
C SER A 252 34.49 70.80 -29.09
N SER A 253 35.25 69.87 -29.71
CA SER A 253 36.57 70.16 -30.28
C SER A 253 36.68 70.10 -31.80
N THR A 254 35.71 69.59 -32.59
CA THR A 254 35.84 69.45 -34.06
C THR A 254 34.47 69.44 -34.78
N PRO A 255 34.16 70.39 -35.67
CA PRO A 255 32.84 70.49 -36.37
C PRO A 255 32.60 69.43 -37.47
N GLU A 256 33.59 68.68 -37.89
CA GLU A 256 33.41 67.60 -38.91
C GLU A 256 33.06 66.24 -38.38
N ALA A 257 33.07 66.10 -37.05
CA ALA A 257 32.73 64.87 -36.35
C ALA A 257 31.23 64.77 -35.96
N GLU A 258 30.42 65.82 -36.14
CA GLU A 258 29.03 65.92 -35.67
C GLU A 258 28.12 64.78 -36.19
N ALA A 259 28.16 64.40 -37.44
CA ALA A 259 27.29 63.38 -38.06
C ALA A 259 27.64 61.94 -37.61
N LEU A 260 28.93 61.67 -37.34
CA LEU A 260 29.39 60.35 -36.86
C LEU A 260 29.14 60.21 -35.35
N LEU A 261 29.13 61.31 -34.64
CA LEU A 261 28.88 61.36 -33.18
C LEU A 261 27.38 61.18 -32.84
N GLU A 262 26.47 61.77 -33.66
CA GLU A 262 25.02 61.63 -33.49
C GLU A 262 24.59 60.13 -33.59
N GLN A 263 25.19 59.39 -34.56
CA GLN A 263 24.94 57.94 -34.69
C GLN A 263 25.54 57.14 -33.50
N SER A 264 26.68 57.56 -32.93
CA SER A 264 27.32 56.94 -31.78
C SER A 264 26.53 57.19 -30.48
N GLU A 265 25.94 58.40 -30.34
CA GLU A 265 25.11 58.79 -29.20
C GLU A 265 23.80 57.97 -29.13
N ASP A 266 23.12 57.77 -30.28
CA ASP A 266 21.92 56.92 -30.37
C ASP A 266 22.20 55.46 -29.95
N VAL A 267 23.32 54.90 -30.40
CA VAL A 267 23.74 53.54 -30.04
C VAL A 267 24.07 53.46 -28.56
N MET A 268 24.72 54.44 -27.97
CA MET A 268 25.05 54.48 -26.53
C MET A 268 23.81 54.61 -25.66
N ILE A 269 22.83 55.40 -26.06
CA ILE A 269 21.54 55.52 -25.34
C ILE A 269 20.84 54.16 -25.36
N GLN A 270 20.78 53.48 -26.48
CA GLN A 270 20.17 52.16 -26.58
C GLN A 270 20.88 51.11 -25.71
N VAL A 271 22.22 51.09 -25.70
CA VAL A 271 23.03 50.18 -24.87
C VAL A 271 22.82 50.47 -23.37
N SER A 272 22.78 51.76 -23.00
CA SER A 272 22.52 52.18 -21.62
C SER A 272 21.14 51.74 -21.14
N GLU A 273 20.10 51.82 -21.98
CA GLU A 273 18.74 51.40 -21.66
C GLU A 273 18.62 49.86 -21.55
N GLU A 274 19.28 49.10 -22.42
CA GLU A 274 19.35 47.64 -22.34
C GLU A 274 20.11 47.18 -21.06
N LEU A 275 21.21 47.84 -20.69
CA LEU A 275 21.95 47.58 -19.47
C LEU A 275 21.09 47.85 -18.25
N HIS A 276 20.33 48.95 -18.23
CA HIS A 276 19.42 49.30 -17.11
C HIS A 276 18.30 48.26 -16.97
N GLN A 277 17.68 47.81 -18.06
CA GLN A 277 16.66 46.76 -18.05
C GLN A 277 17.22 45.43 -17.56
N THR A 278 18.45 45.06 -17.98
CA THR A 278 19.10 43.82 -17.56
C THR A 278 19.45 43.86 -16.06
N SER A 279 19.94 45.00 -15.57
CA SER A 279 20.19 45.24 -14.14
C SER A 279 18.90 45.07 -13.30
N GLN A 280 17.77 45.62 -13.76
CA GLN A 280 16.48 45.45 -13.08
C GLN A 280 16.01 43.98 -13.06
N ARG A 281 16.20 43.25 -14.15
CA ARG A 281 15.87 41.81 -14.22
C ARG A 281 16.71 40.99 -13.25
N LEU A 282 18.01 41.28 -13.15
CA LEU A 282 18.91 40.63 -12.18
C LEU A 282 18.53 40.91 -10.73
N LYS A 283 18.18 42.17 -10.43
CA LYS A 283 17.71 42.56 -9.09
C LYS A 283 16.42 41.82 -8.69
N LYS A 284 15.50 41.63 -9.63
CA LYS A 284 14.30 40.79 -9.42
C LYS A 284 14.66 39.32 -9.17
N LEU A 285 15.62 38.78 -9.93
CA LEU A 285 16.07 37.39 -9.77
C LEU A 285 16.73 37.16 -8.42
N LYS A 286 17.60 38.08 -7.99
CA LYS A 286 18.25 38.09 -6.68
C LYS A 286 17.21 38.08 -5.54
N ASN A 287 16.20 38.93 -5.61
CA ASN A 287 15.13 39.00 -4.63
C ASN A 287 14.28 37.76 -4.56
N ASN A 288 14.02 37.09 -5.71
CA ASN A 288 13.29 35.83 -5.77
C ASN A 288 14.10 34.68 -5.18
N LEU A 289 15.42 34.64 -5.42
CA LEU A 289 16.34 33.69 -4.83
C LEU A 289 16.44 33.85 -3.30
N GLN A 290 16.51 35.11 -2.84
CA GLN A 290 16.55 35.41 -1.42
C GLN A 290 15.26 34.95 -0.72
N LYS A 291 14.08 35.22 -1.31
CA LYS A 291 12.79 34.70 -0.80
C LYS A 291 12.72 33.16 -0.79
N ALA A 292 13.24 32.52 -1.80
CA ALA A 292 13.31 31.05 -1.85
C ALA A 292 14.21 30.47 -0.75
N ASN A 293 15.34 31.15 -0.49
CA ASN A 293 16.26 30.75 0.57
C ASN A 293 15.67 31.01 2.00
N GLU A 294 14.94 32.09 2.19
CA GLU A 294 14.19 32.36 3.43
C GLU A 294 13.10 31.31 3.68
N MET A 295 12.35 30.88 2.62
CA MET A 295 11.37 29.80 2.74
C MET A 295 12.02 28.45 3.06
N ARG A 296 13.20 28.17 2.54
CA ARG A 296 13.95 26.95 2.84
C ARG A 296 14.40 26.90 4.31
N ASN A 297 14.82 28.03 4.87
CA ASN A 297 15.28 28.09 6.26
C ASN A 297 14.14 28.12 7.30
N ALA A 298 12.88 28.26 6.84
CA ALA A 298 11.68 28.25 7.67
C ALA A 298 11.03 26.86 7.78
N PHE A 299 11.54 25.86 7.04
CA PHE A 299 11.18 24.44 7.11
C PHE A 299 12.34 23.59 7.67
#